data_9f09b2f8168536c2d192591d894b89a4
#
_entry.id   9f09b2f8168536c2d192591d894b89a4
#
_cell.length_a   1.000
_cell.length_b   1.000
_cell.length_c   1.000
_cell.angle_alpha   90.00
_cell.angle_beta   90.00
_cell.angle_gamma   90.00
#
_symmetry.space_group_name_H-M   'P 1'
#
loop_
_entity.id
_entity.type
_entity.pdbx_description
1 polymer ?
#
loop_
_entity_poly.entity_id
_entity_poly.type
_entity_poly.pdbx_seq_one_letter_code
_entity_poly.pdbx_strand_id
1 'polypeptide(L)'
;MDDARIHQAHRRAFLARASALGAASLIGFSRGASAEPPPEVTRIRLVRIPALCFAPQYVAEELLRLEGFSEVEYVKLREALPATLVKSADLAMFGGPSILPAIDTGYPIVAIAGVHEGCWELFAHEPVNSIQDLKGKAVAIGRMGGVEHVWLSSMLAYVGIDPRTEIDWVTTQTPKDFFLAGRAAAFLAFPPEPQDLRAMKIGKVILNTTLDRPWSQYYCCMIAGHRDFIEKNPVATKRALRAMLKAADICSQDPERAARLLVEKGYEPRYETALEVLKTLSYNRWRTDDPANTLRFHALRLRDAGMIKSTPQQIIERGSNFSFLNELKKEMKA
;
A
#
# COMPACT_ATOMS: atom_id res chain seq x y z
N MET A 1 59.01 22.80 56.30
CA MET A 1 58.25 21.52 56.30
C MET A 1 56.73 21.69 56.02
N ASP A 2 56.27 22.78 55.49
CA ASP A 2 54.82 23.05 55.31
C ASP A 2 54.29 22.94 53.85
N ASP A 3 55.16 23.01 52.89
CA ASP A 3 54.69 23.06 51.46
C ASP A 3 54.18 21.70 50.95
N ALA A 4 54.73 20.57 51.42
CA ALA A 4 54.30 19.23 51.01
C ALA A 4 52.89 18.86 51.53
N ARG A 5 52.48 19.41 52.67
CA ARG A 5 51.14 19.11 53.25
C ARG A 5 50.01 19.91 52.54
N ILE A 6 50.31 21.10 52.06
CA ILE A 6 49.37 21.91 51.33
C ILE A 6 49.08 21.27 49.93
N HIS A 7 50.11 20.76 49.26
CA HIS A 7 49.94 20.09 47.95
C HIS A 7 49.16 18.76 48.10
N GLN A 8 49.33 18.03 49.20
CA GLN A 8 48.54 16.80 49.40
C GLN A 8 47.07 17.09 49.71
N ALA A 9 46.77 18.15 50.44
CA ALA A 9 45.38 18.55 50.74
C ALA A 9 44.63 18.97 49.46
N HIS A 10 45.28 19.73 48.57
CA HIS A 10 44.71 20.16 47.28
C HIS A 10 44.46 18.98 46.31
N ARG A 11 45.40 18.00 46.27
CA ARG A 11 45.19 16.79 45.46
C ARG A 11 44.02 15.92 45.94
N ARG A 12 43.85 15.76 47.27
CA ARG A 12 42.73 15.01 47.86
C ARG A 12 41.37 15.70 47.60
N ALA A 13 41.34 17.03 47.73
CA ALA A 13 40.14 17.83 47.42
C ALA A 13 39.79 17.78 45.93
N PHE A 14 40.77 17.81 45.03
CA PHE A 14 40.56 17.68 43.58
C PHE A 14 40.02 16.28 43.21
N LEU A 15 40.61 15.21 43.76
CA LEU A 15 40.16 13.84 43.51
C LEU A 15 38.78 13.57 44.09
N ALA A 16 38.43 14.10 45.23
CA ALA A 16 37.08 13.99 45.81
C ALA A 16 36.02 14.74 44.97
N ARG A 17 36.37 15.91 44.40
CA ARG A 17 35.49 16.64 43.51
C ARG A 17 35.34 15.98 42.14
N ALA A 18 36.40 15.39 41.60
CA ALA A 18 36.37 14.64 40.35
C ALA A 18 35.54 13.33 40.49
N SER A 19 35.61 12.66 41.65
CA SER A 19 34.82 11.47 41.95
C SER A 19 33.33 11.80 42.13
N ALA A 20 32.98 12.96 42.70
CA ALA A 20 31.61 13.42 42.83
C ALA A 20 30.98 13.81 41.49
N LEU A 21 31.74 14.39 40.60
CA LEU A 21 31.30 14.71 39.22
C LEU A 21 31.22 13.47 38.32
N GLY A 22 32.09 12.48 38.54
CA GLY A 22 32.02 11.20 37.84
C GLY A 22 30.84 10.33 38.23
N ALA A 23 30.43 10.34 39.53
CA ALA A 23 29.26 9.64 40.01
C ALA A 23 27.92 10.27 39.58
N ALA A 24 27.88 11.59 39.42
CA ALA A 24 26.69 12.30 38.92
C ALA A 24 26.45 12.12 37.41
N SER A 25 27.48 11.83 36.65
CA SER A 25 27.35 11.57 35.19
C SER A 25 26.97 10.11 34.88
N LEU A 26 27.05 9.18 35.84
CA LEU A 26 26.56 7.80 35.68
C LEU A 26 25.09 7.62 36.07
N ILE A 27 24.45 8.65 36.68
CA ILE A 27 23.00 8.75 36.83
C ILE A 27 22.44 9.66 35.72
N GLY A 28 23.08 9.66 34.58
CA GLY A 28 22.47 10.11 33.34
C GLY A 28 21.30 9.17 33.07
N PHE A 29 20.09 9.72 33.16
CA PHE A 29 18.87 9.10 32.71
C PHE A 29 19.16 8.32 31.40
N SER A 30 19.50 7.04 31.52
CA SER A 30 19.19 6.12 30.46
C SER A 30 17.69 6.22 30.34
N ARG A 31 17.20 7.05 29.40
CA ARG A 31 15.91 6.78 28.81
C ARG A 31 16.06 5.35 28.34
N GLY A 32 15.59 4.43 29.19
CA GLY A 32 15.60 3.02 28.87
C GLY A 32 14.98 2.93 27.49
N ALA A 33 15.77 2.51 26.53
CA ALA A 33 15.21 2.03 25.29
C ALA A 33 14.34 0.86 25.70
N SER A 34 13.07 1.13 26.08
CA SER A 34 12.10 0.10 26.35
C SER A 34 11.99 -0.63 25.02
N ALA A 35 12.53 -1.86 25.01
CA ALA A 35 12.39 -2.70 23.83
C ALA A 35 10.90 -2.79 23.53
N GLU A 36 10.54 -2.56 22.28
CA GLU A 36 9.14 -2.68 21.86
C GLU A 36 8.63 -4.08 22.26
N PRO A 37 7.46 -4.19 22.88
CA PRO A 37 6.94 -5.49 23.32
C PRO A 37 6.79 -6.46 22.14
N PRO A 38 6.84 -7.79 22.40
CA PRO A 38 6.57 -8.77 21.33
C PRO A 38 5.15 -8.56 20.78
N PRO A 39 4.89 -9.00 19.53
CA PRO A 39 3.55 -8.92 18.97
C PRO A 39 2.58 -9.81 19.78
N GLU A 40 1.32 -9.38 19.91
CA GLU A 40 0.27 -10.10 20.64
C GLU A 40 -0.03 -11.47 20.02
N VAL A 41 0.26 -11.61 18.72
CA VAL A 41 0.09 -12.84 17.94
C VAL A 41 1.33 -13.09 17.09
N THR A 42 1.72 -14.37 16.95
CA THR A 42 2.89 -14.79 16.17
C THR A 42 2.53 -15.33 14.78
N ARG A 43 1.23 -15.48 14.50
CA ARG A 43 0.70 -15.82 13.19
C ARG A 43 0.11 -14.56 12.53
N ILE A 44 0.41 -14.38 11.25
CA ILE A 44 -0.23 -13.33 10.42
C ILE A 44 -0.71 -13.92 9.10
N ARG A 45 -1.94 -13.57 8.72
CA ARG A 45 -2.54 -13.98 7.45
C ARG A 45 -2.62 -12.78 6.52
N LEU A 46 -2.00 -12.92 5.36
CA LEU A 46 -2.01 -11.95 4.26
C LEU A 46 -2.76 -12.53 3.08
N VAL A 47 -3.25 -11.71 2.15
CA VAL A 47 -3.93 -12.21 0.96
C VAL A 47 -2.95 -12.43 -0.17
N ARG A 48 -3.06 -13.55 -0.89
CA ARG A 48 -2.34 -13.76 -2.15
C ARG A 48 -3.18 -13.26 -3.33
N ILE A 49 -2.74 -12.16 -3.92
CA ILE A 49 -3.32 -11.58 -5.14
C ILE A 49 -2.25 -11.64 -6.25
N PRO A 50 -2.55 -12.16 -7.45
CA PRO A 50 -1.58 -12.29 -8.54
C PRO A 50 -1.37 -10.93 -9.24
N ALA A 51 -0.86 -9.95 -8.51
CA ALA A 51 -0.58 -8.61 -9.00
C ALA A 51 0.83 -8.20 -8.56
N LEU A 52 1.69 -7.87 -9.52
CA LEU A 52 3.08 -7.51 -9.26
C LEU A 52 3.24 -6.21 -8.48
N CYS A 53 2.29 -5.31 -8.58
CA CYS A 53 2.29 -4.08 -7.78
C CYS A 53 2.18 -4.33 -6.26
N PHE A 54 1.79 -5.53 -5.83
CA PHE A 54 1.79 -5.96 -4.43
C PHE A 54 3.12 -6.57 -3.97
N ALA A 55 4.18 -6.40 -4.73
CA ALA A 55 5.53 -6.90 -4.43
C ALA A 55 5.98 -6.65 -2.97
N PRO A 56 5.79 -5.47 -2.35
CA PRO A 56 6.18 -5.25 -0.97
C PRO A 56 5.59 -6.27 0.01
N GLN A 57 4.34 -6.69 -0.19
CA GLN A 57 3.70 -7.69 0.68
C GLN A 57 4.41 -9.05 0.61
N TYR A 58 4.93 -9.43 -0.56
CA TYR A 58 5.62 -10.72 -0.76
C TYR A 58 7.10 -10.67 -0.37
N VAL A 59 7.74 -9.53 -0.60
CA VAL A 59 9.12 -9.27 -0.15
C VAL A 59 9.21 -9.17 1.37
N ALA A 60 8.11 -8.79 2.04
CA ALA A 60 8.06 -8.60 3.49
C ALA A 60 8.16 -9.90 4.31
N GLU A 61 8.06 -11.10 3.72
CA GLU A 61 7.92 -12.34 4.49
C GLU A 61 9.04 -12.56 5.53
N GLU A 62 10.31 -12.39 5.13
CA GLU A 62 11.43 -12.52 6.06
C GLU A 62 11.48 -11.38 7.08
N LEU A 63 11.11 -10.18 6.67
CA LEU A 63 11.00 -9.03 7.57
C LEU A 63 9.90 -9.24 8.62
N LEU A 64 8.78 -9.84 8.22
CA LEU A 64 7.72 -10.24 9.17
C LEU A 64 8.23 -11.24 10.20
N ARG A 65 9.06 -12.22 9.80
CA ARG A 65 9.70 -13.16 10.74
C ARG A 65 10.62 -12.44 11.72
N LEU A 66 11.39 -11.47 11.25
CA LEU A 66 12.24 -10.63 12.10
C LEU A 66 11.44 -9.74 13.06
N GLU A 67 10.23 -9.37 12.70
CA GLU A 67 9.32 -8.60 13.55
C GLU A 67 8.55 -9.49 14.56
N GLY A 68 8.78 -10.81 14.57
CA GLY A 68 8.27 -11.75 15.58
C GLY A 68 7.12 -12.65 15.08
N PHE A 69 6.80 -12.66 13.78
CA PHE A 69 5.81 -13.56 13.22
C PHE A 69 6.45 -14.89 12.83
N SER A 70 6.25 -15.92 13.62
CA SER A 70 6.76 -17.27 13.32
C SER A 70 5.99 -17.96 12.19
N GLU A 71 4.74 -17.56 11.96
CA GLU A 71 3.87 -18.10 10.92
C GLU A 71 3.33 -16.96 10.04
N VAL A 72 3.75 -16.95 8.77
CA VAL A 72 3.27 -16.00 7.74
C VAL A 72 2.52 -16.79 6.68
N GLU A 73 1.22 -16.61 6.61
CA GLU A 73 0.32 -17.33 5.71
C GLU A 73 -0.19 -16.41 4.59
N TYR A 74 -0.16 -16.91 3.35
CA TYR A 74 -0.75 -16.24 2.20
C TYR A 74 -2.03 -16.95 1.76
N VAL A 75 -3.17 -16.37 2.14
CA VAL A 75 -4.49 -16.93 1.87
C VAL A 75 -4.86 -16.68 0.41
N LYS A 76 -5.15 -17.75 -0.35
CA LYS A 76 -5.71 -17.66 -1.69
C LYS A 76 -7.22 -17.53 -1.57
N LEU A 77 -7.79 -16.47 -2.15
CA LEU A 77 -9.22 -16.26 -2.17
C LEU A 77 -9.78 -16.51 -3.56
N ARG A 78 -10.99 -17.11 -3.61
CA ARG A 78 -11.73 -17.29 -4.86
C ARG A 78 -12.14 -15.96 -5.48
N GLU A 79 -12.43 -14.96 -4.63
CA GLU A 79 -12.86 -13.63 -5.04
C GLU A 79 -12.09 -12.57 -4.25
N ALA A 80 -11.38 -11.70 -4.95
CA ALA A 80 -10.60 -10.61 -4.37
C ALA A 80 -11.46 -9.39 -3.99
N LEU A 81 -12.65 -9.62 -3.37
CA LEU A 81 -13.42 -8.51 -2.82
C LEU A 81 -12.87 -8.06 -1.48
N PRO A 82 -12.75 -6.75 -1.24
CA PRO A 82 -12.32 -6.24 0.05
C PRO A 82 -13.13 -6.81 1.23
N ALA A 83 -14.44 -6.95 1.09
CA ALA A 83 -15.30 -7.54 2.11
C ALA A 83 -15.02 -9.02 2.43
N THR A 84 -14.59 -9.81 1.44
CA THR A 84 -14.19 -11.21 1.61
C THR A 84 -12.78 -11.32 2.16
N LEU A 85 -11.89 -10.44 1.70
CA LEU A 85 -10.50 -10.38 2.13
C LEU A 85 -10.39 -10.17 3.64
N VAL A 86 -11.18 -9.24 4.18
CA VAL A 86 -11.15 -8.89 5.62
C VAL A 86 -11.59 -10.04 6.53
N LYS A 87 -12.44 -10.94 6.05
CA LYS A 87 -12.86 -12.13 6.83
C LYS A 87 -11.78 -13.23 6.87
N SER A 88 -10.90 -13.25 5.89
CA SER A 88 -9.97 -14.36 5.66
C SER A 88 -8.52 -14.02 6.01
N ALA A 89 -8.16 -12.73 6.08
CA ALA A 89 -6.82 -12.25 6.36
C ALA A 89 -6.83 -11.20 7.46
N ASP A 90 -5.67 -10.97 8.06
CA ASP A 90 -5.50 -9.98 9.13
C ASP A 90 -5.17 -8.61 8.54
N LEU A 91 -4.20 -8.58 7.62
CA LEU A 91 -3.80 -7.41 6.84
C LEU A 91 -3.65 -7.80 5.37
N ALA A 92 -3.75 -6.83 4.46
CA ALA A 92 -3.39 -7.02 3.05
C ALA A 92 -3.14 -5.67 2.35
N MET A 93 -2.44 -5.73 1.22
CA MET A 93 -2.47 -4.63 0.25
C MET A 93 -3.77 -4.70 -0.56
N PHE A 94 -4.35 -3.54 -0.82
CA PHE A 94 -5.58 -3.36 -1.61
C PHE A 94 -5.42 -2.21 -2.58
N GLY A 95 -6.18 -2.23 -3.65
CA GLY A 95 -6.39 -1.04 -4.45
C GLY A 95 -7.14 0.02 -3.63
N GLY A 96 -6.55 1.20 -3.44
CA GLY A 96 -7.08 2.23 -2.54
C GLY A 96 -8.56 2.52 -2.69
N PRO A 97 -9.06 2.86 -3.90
CA PRO A 97 -10.50 3.11 -4.12
C PRO A 97 -11.38 1.89 -3.88
N SER A 98 -10.87 0.68 -4.10
CA SER A 98 -11.70 -0.53 -4.05
C SER A 98 -12.22 -0.89 -2.66
N ILE A 99 -11.61 -0.37 -1.59
CA ILE A 99 -12.09 -0.57 -0.22
C ILE A 99 -13.24 0.36 0.16
N LEU A 100 -13.45 1.47 -0.57
CA LEU A 100 -14.40 2.52 -0.18
C LEU A 100 -15.86 2.05 -0.17
N PRO A 101 -16.36 1.28 -1.17
CA PRO A 101 -17.71 0.75 -1.13
C PRO A 101 -17.95 -0.21 0.06
N ALA A 102 -16.92 -0.96 0.46
CA ALA A 102 -17.03 -1.83 1.61
C ALA A 102 -17.08 -1.03 2.93
N ILE A 103 -16.27 0.01 3.07
CA ILE A 103 -16.34 0.94 4.22
C ILE A 103 -17.71 1.63 4.27
N ASP A 104 -18.21 2.11 3.13
CA ASP A 104 -19.53 2.77 3.02
C ASP A 104 -20.66 1.88 3.51
N THR A 105 -20.61 0.59 3.20
CA THR A 105 -21.61 -0.41 3.60
C THR A 105 -21.37 -1.00 5.00
N GLY A 106 -20.40 -0.47 5.76
CA GLY A 106 -20.17 -0.82 7.17
C GLY A 106 -19.29 -2.06 7.39
N TYR A 107 -18.60 -2.57 6.37
CA TYR A 107 -17.60 -3.61 6.60
C TYR A 107 -16.45 -3.08 7.45
N PRO A 108 -15.91 -3.89 8.38
CA PRO A 108 -14.90 -3.47 9.35
C PRO A 108 -13.49 -3.42 8.74
N ILE A 109 -13.33 -2.71 7.62
CA ILE A 109 -12.05 -2.48 6.95
C ILE A 109 -11.46 -1.16 7.43
N VAL A 110 -10.17 -1.17 7.75
CA VAL A 110 -9.41 0.01 8.17
C VAL A 110 -8.13 0.11 7.36
N ALA A 111 -7.98 1.18 6.60
CA ALA A 111 -6.74 1.54 5.92
C ALA A 111 -5.73 2.09 6.94
N ILE A 112 -4.48 1.60 6.92
CA ILE A 112 -3.44 1.99 7.87
C ILE A 112 -2.21 2.64 7.23
N ALA A 113 -2.01 2.48 5.91
CA ALA A 113 -0.96 3.16 5.16
C ALA A 113 -1.23 3.18 3.65
N GLY A 114 -0.63 4.12 2.93
CA GLY A 114 -0.41 4.03 1.49
C GLY A 114 0.93 3.35 1.20
N VAL A 115 1.09 2.75 0.03
CA VAL A 115 2.33 2.04 -0.37
C VAL A 115 2.95 2.64 -1.62
N HIS A 116 2.21 2.68 -2.72
CA HIS A 116 2.66 3.25 -3.99
C HIS A 116 1.52 3.91 -4.76
N GLU A 117 1.85 4.86 -5.60
CA GLU A 117 0.96 5.49 -6.56
C GLU A 117 0.99 4.74 -7.89
N GLY A 118 -0.03 4.99 -8.71
CA GLY A 118 -0.11 4.44 -10.06
C GLY A 118 -0.13 2.91 -10.07
N CYS A 119 -0.23 2.36 -11.19
CA CYS A 119 -0.04 0.98 -11.68
C CYS A 119 -1.09 0.59 -12.71
N TRP A 120 -2.17 1.33 -12.81
CA TRP A 120 -3.21 1.06 -13.80
C TRP A 120 -2.92 1.78 -15.11
N GLU A 121 -3.12 1.07 -16.22
CA GLU A 121 -3.07 1.63 -17.56
C GLU A 121 -4.39 1.31 -18.28
N LEU A 122 -5.05 2.34 -18.80
CA LEU A 122 -6.27 2.18 -19.59
C LEU A 122 -5.88 1.99 -21.05
N PHE A 123 -6.03 0.77 -21.52
CA PHE A 123 -5.82 0.41 -22.93
C PHE A 123 -7.10 0.58 -23.72
N ALA A 124 -6.97 1.07 -24.95
CA ALA A 124 -8.08 1.22 -25.88
C ALA A 124 -7.69 0.87 -27.32
N HIS A 125 -8.68 0.43 -28.10
CA HIS A 125 -8.59 0.31 -29.56
C HIS A 125 -8.97 1.62 -30.24
N GLU A 126 -8.53 1.81 -31.50
CA GLU A 126 -9.01 2.90 -32.30
C GLU A 126 -10.55 2.80 -32.51
N PRO A 127 -11.28 3.90 -32.54
CA PRO A 127 -10.81 5.31 -32.57
C PRO A 127 -10.72 5.98 -31.18
N VAL A 128 -10.73 5.25 -30.07
CA VAL A 128 -10.70 5.81 -28.70
C VAL A 128 -9.32 6.39 -28.39
N ASN A 129 -9.24 7.68 -28.08
CA ASN A 129 -8.00 8.41 -27.83
C ASN A 129 -7.88 8.99 -26.43
N SER A 130 -9.00 9.07 -25.71
CA SER A 130 -9.10 9.63 -24.37
C SER A 130 -10.17 8.91 -23.55
N ILE A 131 -10.18 9.15 -22.25
CA ILE A 131 -11.22 8.61 -21.37
C ILE A 131 -12.61 9.17 -21.73
N GLN A 132 -12.70 10.39 -22.27
CA GLN A 132 -13.94 10.99 -22.70
C GLN A 132 -14.59 10.24 -23.89
N ASP A 133 -13.78 9.62 -24.73
CA ASP A 133 -14.24 8.85 -25.89
C ASP A 133 -14.89 7.51 -25.51
N LEU A 134 -14.81 7.13 -24.22
CA LEU A 134 -15.45 5.90 -23.72
C LEU A 134 -16.97 6.02 -23.61
N LYS A 135 -17.54 7.21 -23.69
CA LYS A 135 -18.98 7.40 -23.66
C LYS A 135 -19.68 6.56 -24.73
N GLY A 136 -20.60 5.70 -24.30
CA GLY A 136 -21.34 4.76 -25.18
C GLY A 136 -20.49 3.62 -25.74
N LYS A 137 -19.28 3.39 -25.21
CA LYS A 137 -18.41 2.29 -25.65
C LYS A 137 -18.47 1.10 -24.69
N ALA A 138 -18.25 -0.08 -25.28
CA ALA A 138 -18.08 -1.32 -24.52
C ALA A 138 -16.74 -1.33 -23.78
N VAL A 139 -16.76 -1.48 -22.45
CA VAL A 139 -15.58 -1.54 -21.60
C VAL A 139 -15.59 -2.84 -20.81
N ALA A 140 -14.53 -3.64 -20.98
CA ALA A 140 -14.42 -4.95 -20.32
C ALA A 140 -13.98 -4.82 -18.86
N ILE A 141 -14.71 -5.49 -17.97
CA ILE A 141 -14.42 -5.59 -16.54
C ILE A 141 -14.68 -7.01 -16.04
N GLY A 142 -14.06 -7.39 -14.92
CA GLY A 142 -14.29 -8.69 -14.29
C GLY A 142 -15.73 -8.83 -13.78
N ARG A 143 -16.27 -7.77 -13.17
CA ARG A 143 -17.66 -7.71 -12.66
C ARG A 143 -18.05 -6.31 -12.21
N MET A 144 -19.33 -6.06 -12.09
CA MET A 144 -19.87 -4.85 -11.46
C MET A 144 -19.49 -4.81 -9.98
N GLY A 145 -19.04 -3.64 -9.49
CA GLY A 145 -18.54 -3.46 -8.13
C GLY A 145 -17.14 -4.08 -7.88
N GLY A 146 -16.53 -4.71 -8.88
CA GLY A 146 -15.16 -5.21 -8.82
C GLY A 146 -14.12 -4.09 -8.85
N VAL A 147 -12.85 -4.46 -8.72
CA VAL A 147 -11.75 -3.50 -8.58
C VAL A 147 -11.65 -2.58 -9.80
N GLU A 148 -11.67 -3.14 -11.01
CA GLU A 148 -11.59 -2.39 -12.27
C GLU A 148 -12.78 -1.45 -12.44
N HIS A 149 -13.99 -1.93 -12.11
CA HIS A 149 -15.21 -1.13 -12.18
C HIS A 149 -15.16 0.06 -11.22
N VAL A 150 -14.72 -0.14 -9.97
CA VAL A 150 -14.62 0.94 -8.97
C VAL A 150 -13.57 1.98 -9.40
N TRP A 151 -12.40 1.51 -9.84
CA TRP A 151 -11.35 2.40 -10.32
C TRP A 151 -11.80 3.25 -11.51
N LEU A 152 -12.31 2.58 -12.54
CA LEU A 152 -12.70 3.26 -13.77
C LEU A 152 -13.92 4.17 -13.55
N SER A 153 -14.86 3.78 -12.69
CA SER A 153 -15.98 4.66 -12.30
C SER A 153 -15.51 5.95 -11.62
N SER A 154 -14.50 5.87 -10.76
CA SER A 154 -13.89 7.06 -10.16
C SER A 154 -13.23 7.96 -11.21
N MET A 155 -12.57 7.37 -12.23
CA MET A 155 -11.94 8.12 -13.32
C MET A 155 -12.97 8.77 -14.23
N LEU A 156 -14.02 8.04 -14.60
CA LEU A 156 -15.11 8.55 -15.44
C LEU A 156 -15.85 9.70 -14.76
N ALA A 157 -16.20 9.56 -13.48
CA ALA A 157 -16.83 10.63 -12.71
C ALA A 157 -15.94 11.89 -12.63
N TYR A 158 -14.61 11.72 -12.55
CA TYR A 158 -13.69 12.86 -12.56
C TYR A 158 -13.79 13.68 -13.85
N VAL A 159 -13.99 13.03 -14.99
CA VAL A 159 -14.12 13.72 -16.30
C VAL A 159 -15.57 14.04 -16.67
N GLY A 160 -16.52 13.85 -15.75
CA GLY A 160 -17.92 14.22 -15.93
C GLY A 160 -18.76 13.19 -16.69
N ILE A 161 -18.32 11.94 -16.79
CA ILE A 161 -19.09 10.83 -17.37
C ILE A 161 -19.78 10.06 -16.26
N ASP A 162 -21.10 9.85 -16.36
CA ASP A 162 -21.84 8.99 -15.44
C ASP A 162 -21.58 7.50 -15.76
N PRO A 163 -20.82 6.77 -14.92
CA PRO A 163 -20.47 5.39 -15.23
C PRO A 163 -21.69 4.43 -15.22
N ARG A 164 -22.83 4.85 -14.65
CA ARG A 164 -24.04 4.02 -14.56
C ARG A 164 -24.84 3.98 -15.85
N THR A 165 -24.78 5.06 -16.64
CA THR A 165 -25.67 5.26 -17.78
C THR A 165 -24.94 5.53 -19.10
N GLU A 166 -23.69 5.95 -19.04
CA GLU A 166 -22.93 6.41 -20.21
C GLU A 166 -21.85 5.42 -20.68
N ILE A 167 -21.67 4.27 -19.98
CA ILE A 167 -20.72 3.23 -20.34
C ILE A 167 -21.44 1.91 -20.56
N ASP A 168 -21.09 1.19 -21.63
CA ASP A 168 -21.54 -0.19 -21.86
C ASP A 168 -20.57 -1.16 -21.15
N TRP A 169 -20.89 -1.56 -19.91
CA TRP A 169 -20.08 -2.46 -19.14
C TRP A 169 -20.21 -3.90 -19.59
N VAL A 170 -19.14 -4.48 -20.09
CA VAL A 170 -19.07 -5.89 -20.48
C VAL A 170 -18.40 -6.68 -19.35
N THR A 171 -19.18 -7.48 -18.64
CA THR A 171 -18.68 -8.34 -17.56
C THR A 171 -18.21 -9.68 -18.10
N THR A 172 -16.97 -10.09 -17.77
CA THR A 172 -16.37 -11.34 -18.22
C THR A 172 -15.30 -11.82 -17.22
N GLN A 173 -15.08 -13.15 -17.16
CA GLN A 173 -14.02 -13.70 -16.31
C GLN A 173 -12.61 -13.40 -16.84
N THR A 174 -12.49 -13.03 -18.11
CA THR A 174 -11.21 -12.74 -18.79
C THR A 174 -11.28 -11.41 -19.54
N PRO A 175 -11.32 -10.24 -18.83
CA PRO A 175 -11.44 -8.92 -19.46
C PRO A 175 -10.34 -8.63 -20.48
N LYS A 176 -9.09 -9.03 -20.16
CA LYS A 176 -7.96 -8.91 -21.08
C LYS A 176 -8.19 -9.65 -22.39
N ASP A 177 -8.62 -10.94 -22.33
CA ASP A 177 -8.87 -11.72 -23.54
C ASP A 177 -10.02 -11.15 -24.38
N PHE A 178 -11.02 -10.61 -23.70
CA PHE A 178 -12.14 -9.92 -24.35
C PHE A 178 -11.69 -8.69 -25.13
N PHE A 179 -10.79 -7.91 -24.52
CA PHE A 179 -10.15 -6.78 -25.17
C PHE A 179 -9.26 -7.22 -26.34
N LEU A 180 -8.40 -8.24 -26.14
CA LEU A 180 -7.54 -8.79 -27.19
C LEU A 180 -8.33 -9.25 -28.42
N ALA A 181 -9.52 -9.80 -28.21
CA ALA A 181 -10.42 -10.22 -29.29
C ALA A 181 -11.18 -9.07 -29.99
N GLY A 182 -10.92 -7.80 -29.61
CA GLY A 182 -11.61 -6.64 -30.16
C GLY A 182 -13.10 -6.53 -29.76
N ARG A 183 -13.52 -7.25 -28.71
CA ARG A 183 -14.92 -7.31 -28.25
C ARG A 183 -15.26 -6.23 -27.21
N ALA A 184 -14.27 -5.49 -26.76
CA ALA A 184 -14.41 -4.28 -25.95
C ALA A 184 -13.51 -3.17 -26.52
N ALA A 185 -13.97 -1.93 -26.46
CA ALA A 185 -13.23 -0.78 -26.93
C ALA A 185 -12.08 -0.42 -25.98
N ALA A 186 -12.23 -0.73 -24.67
CA ALA A 186 -11.22 -0.44 -23.67
C ALA A 186 -11.20 -1.48 -22.55
N PHE A 187 -10.07 -1.51 -21.85
CA PHE A 187 -9.79 -2.40 -20.72
C PHE A 187 -8.79 -1.71 -19.78
N LEU A 188 -9.07 -1.74 -18.49
CA LEU A 188 -8.18 -1.22 -17.46
C LEU A 188 -7.25 -2.32 -16.96
N ALA A 189 -5.98 -2.24 -17.35
CA ALA A 189 -4.95 -3.24 -17.08
C ALA A 189 -4.11 -2.89 -15.84
N PHE A 190 -3.66 -3.91 -15.10
CA PHE A 190 -2.71 -3.79 -14.01
C PHE A 190 -1.53 -4.77 -14.21
N PRO A 191 -0.34 -4.49 -13.63
CA PRO A 191 0.84 -5.33 -13.86
C PRO A 191 0.64 -6.81 -13.47
N PRO A 192 1.01 -7.77 -14.35
CA PRO A 192 1.87 -7.60 -15.54
C PRO A 192 1.12 -7.39 -16.88
N GLU A 193 -0.17 -7.21 -16.91
CA GLU A 193 -0.95 -7.13 -18.16
C GLU A 193 -0.52 -5.98 -19.10
N PRO A 194 -0.20 -4.76 -18.60
CA PRO A 194 0.32 -3.69 -19.47
C PRO A 194 1.59 -4.08 -20.22
N GLN A 195 2.50 -4.82 -19.57
CA GLN A 195 3.73 -5.31 -20.18
C GLN A 195 3.43 -6.30 -21.32
N ASP A 196 2.49 -7.20 -21.09
CA ASP A 196 2.06 -8.17 -22.11
C ASP A 196 1.44 -7.45 -23.32
N LEU A 197 0.52 -6.50 -23.09
CA LEU A 197 -0.16 -5.77 -24.17
C LEU A 197 0.82 -4.93 -25.01
N ARG A 198 1.79 -4.27 -24.36
CA ARG A 198 2.86 -3.55 -25.07
C ARG A 198 3.73 -4.50 -25.91
N ALA A 199 4.11 -5.66 -25.37
CA ALA A 199 4.89 -6.65 -26.10
C ALA A 199 4.13 -7.19 -27.32
N MET A 200 2.82 -7.38 -27.22
CA MET A 200 1.94 -7.79 -28.33
C MET A 200 1.62 -6.66 -29.30
N LYS A 201 1.89 -5.39 -28.95
CA LYS A 201 1.51 -4.18 -29.71
C LYS A 201 -0.01 -4.09 -29.94
N ILE A 202 -0.80 -4.49 -28.95
CA ILE A 202 -2.27 -4.48 -29.03
C ILE A 202 -2.83 -3.32 -28.20
N GLY A 203 -3.67 -2.52 -28.84
CA GLY A 203 -4.24 -1.31 -28.26
C GLY A 203 -3.19 -0.21 -28.06
N LYS A 204 -3.65 0.89 -27.47
CA LYS A 204 -2.79 1.99 -27.02
C LYS A 204 -3.19 2.42 -25.61
N VAL A 205 -2.24 2.91 -24.84
CA VAL A 205 -2.50 3.50 -23.54
C VAL A 205 -3.09 4.90 -23.71
N ILE A 206 -4.30 5.11 -23.24
CA ILE A 206 -5.00 6.40 -23.25
C ILE A 206 -4.99 7.11 -21.90
N LEU A 207 -4.61 6.37 -20.84
CA LEU A 207 -4.40 6.89 -19.50
C LEU A 207 -3.44 5.97 -18.72
N ASN A 208 -2.45 6.57 -18.07
CA ASN A 208 -1.50 5.88 -17.19
C ASN A 208 -1.50 6.53 -15.82
N THR A 209 -1.99 5.82 -14.80
CA THR A 209 -2.12 6.36 -13.45
C THR A 209 -0.80 6.62 -12.75
N THR A 210 0.32 6.11 -13.26
CA THR A 210 1.66 6.41 -12.75
C THR A 210 2.16 7.78 -13.23
N LEU A 211 1.71 8.22 -14.41
CA LEU A 211 2.21 9.42 -15.08
C LEU A 211 1.18 10.56 -15.10
N ASP A 212 -0.08 10.23 -15.32
CA ASP A 212 -1.11 11.21 -15.63
C ASP A 212 -1.74 11.78 -14.35
N ARG A 213 -1.80 13.12 -14.29
CA ARG A 213 -2.54 13.80 -13.23
C ARG A 213 -4.04 13.76 -13.50
N PRO A 214 -4.86 13.71 -12.42
CA PRO A 214 -4.47 13.78 -11.01
C PRO A 214 -4.06 12.43 -10.41
N TRP A 215 -4.25 11.30 -11.11
CA TRP A 215 -4.15 9.94 -10.55
C TRP A 215 -2.76 9.60 -10.03
N SER A 216 -1.70 10.12 -10.67
CA SER A 216 -0.30 9.95 -10.21
C SER A 216 0.02 10.67 -8.89
N GLN A 217 -0.96 11.31 -8.26
CA GLN A 217 -0.82 12.00 -6.96
C GLN A 217 -1.48 11.22 -5.81
N TYR A 218 -2.10 10.07 -6.11
CA TYR A 218 -2.86 9.29 -5.14
C TYR A 218 -2.39 7.85 -5.11
N TYR A 219 -2.42 7.25 -3.92
CA TYR A 219 -2.03 5.87 -3.77
C TYR A 219 -2.93 4.93 -4.57
N CYS A 220 -2.29 4.14 -5.43
CA CYS A 220 -2.94 3.00 -6.05
C CYS A 220 -3.17 1.90 -5.01
N CYS A 221 -2.13 1.54 -4.28
CA CYS A 221 -2.21 0.47 -3.31
C CYS A 221 -1.99 0.99 -1.90
N MET A 222 -2.84 0.50 -0.99
CA MET A 222 -2.84 0.81 0.42
C MET A 222 -2.82 -0.48 1.24
N ILE A 223 -2.27 -0.42 2.45
CA ILE A 223 -2.39 -1.50 3.43
C ILE A 223 -3.65 -1.25 4.25
N ALA A 224 -4.49 -2.27 4.34
CA ALA A 224 -5.68 -2.27 5.17
C ALA A 224 -5.86 -3.62 5.87
N GLY A 225 -6.70 -3.66 6.88
CA GLY A 225 -6.98 -4.89 7.61
C GLY A 225 -8.34 -4.89 8.29
N HIS A 226 -8.61 -5.98 8.98
CA HIS A 226 -9.81 -6.12 9.80
C HIS A 226 -9.68 -5.25 11.06
N ARG A 227 -10.70 -4.44 11.32
CA ARG A 227 -10.75 -3.54 12.51
C ARG A 227 -10.41 -4.27 13.79
N ASP A 228 -11.04 -5.41 14.05
CA ASP A 228 -10.83 -6.19 15.27
C ASP A 228 -9.38 -6.65 15.42
N PHE A 229 -8.72 -7.04 14.31
CA PHE A 229 -7.31 -7.42 14.38
C PHE A 229 -6.45 -6.22 14.78
N ILE A 230 -6.66 -5.08 14.14
CA ILE A 230 -5.90 -3.84 14.35
C ILE A 230 -6.07 -3.33 15.79
N GLU A 231 -7.31 -3.36 16.31
CA GLU A 231 -7.63 -2.86 17.66
C GLU A 231 -7.16 -3.81 18.78
N LYS A 232 -7.26 -5.14 18.55
CA LYS A 232 -6.86 -6.14 19.54
C LYS A 232 -5.36 -6.44 19.53
N ASN A 233 -4.66 -6.16 18.43
CA ASN A 233 -3.25 -6.49 18.22
C ASN A 233 -2.45 -5.26 17.72
N PRO A 234 -2.40 -4.15 18.46
CA PRO A 234 -1.77 -2.92 18.00
C PRO A 234 -0.25 -3.07 17.78
N VAL A 235 0.45 -3.85 18.62
CA VAL A 235 1.89 -4.09 18.43
C VAL A 235 2.14 -4.96 17.21
N ALA A 236 1.38 -6.04 17.03
CA ALA A 236 1.46 -6.89 15.83
C ALA A 236 1.15 -6.09 14.56
N THR A 237 0.12 -5.23 14.59
CA THR A 237 -0.25 -4.35 13.47
C THR A 237 0.90 -3.41 13.10
N LYS A 238 1.50 -2.72 14.09
CA LYS A 238 2.62 -1.80 13.86
C LYS A 238 3.84 -2.53 13.31
N ARG A 239 4.19 -3.69 13.88
CA ARG A 239 5.32 -4.51 13.44
C ARG A 239 5.12 -5.04 12.02
N ALA A 240 3.93 -5.54 11.70
CA ALA A 240 3.61 -6.01 10.35
C ALA A 240 3.67 -4.84 9.34
N LEU A 241 3.13 -3.68 9.70
CA LEU A 241 3.22 -2.48 8.87
C LEU A 241 4.68 -2.08 8.65
N ARG A 242 5.52 -2.09 9.69
CA ARG A 242 6.95 -1.79 9.58
C ARG A 242 7.65 -2.73 8.61
N ALA A 243 7.38 -4.03 8.69
CA ALA A 243 7.93 -5.02 7.75
C ALA A 243 7.53 -4.73 6.30
N MET A 244 6.26 -4.42 6.06
CA MET A 244 5.75 -4.13 4.71
C MET A 244 6.31 -2.82 4.15
N LEU A 245 6.48 -1.77 4.97
CA LEU A 245 7.08 -0.51 4.53
C LEU A 245 8.60 -0.64 4.28
N LYS A 246 9.33 -1.41 5.09
CA LYS A 246 10.73 -1.76 4.79
C LYS A 246 10.85 -2.56 3.49
N ALA A 247 9.91 -3.46 3.22
CA ALA A 247 9.86 -4.19 1.95
C ALA A 247 9.55 -3.26 0.77
N ALA A 248 8.70 -2.24 0.95
CA ALA A 248 8.50 -1.20 -0.05
C ALA A 248 9.78 -0.41 -0.33
N ASP A 249 10.57 -0.10 0.70
CA ASP A 249 11.89 0.50 0.52
C ASP A 249 12.85 -0.43 -0.27
N ILE A 250 12.84 -1.73 0.00
CA ILE A 250 13.64 -2.71 -0.78
C ILE A 250 13.19 -2.71 -2.25
N CYS A 251 11.88 -2.73 -2.51
CA CYS A 251 11.36 -2.67 -3.87
C CYS A 251 11.79 -1.39 -4.62
N SER A 252 11.91 -0.28 -3.90
CA SER A 252 12.33 1.00 -4.47
C SER A 252 13.85 1.14 -4.65
N GLN A 253 14.64 0.66 -3.67
CA GLN A 253 16.10 0.90 -3.61
C GLN A 253 16.92 -0.22 -4.27
N ASP A 254 16.39 -1.45 -4.26
CA ASP A 254 17.03 -2.64 -4.84
C ASP A 254 15.97 -3.48 -5.59
N PRO A 255 15.42 -2.94 -6.70
CA PRO A 255 14.39 -3.63 -7.48
C PRO A 255 14.90 -4.95 -8.08
N GLU A 256 16.19 -5.10 -8.35
CA GLU A 256 16.81 -6.31 -8.82
C GLU A 256 16.71 -7.45 -7.79
N ARG A 257 16.98 -7.15 -6.52
CA ARG A 257 16.81 -8.10 -5.41
C ARG A 257 15.34 -8.47 -5.23
N ALA A 258 14.47 -7.49 -5.23
CA ALA A 258 13.03 -7.72 -5.11
C ALA A 258 12.48 -8.58 -6.25
N ALA A 259 12.90 -8.33 -7.51
CA ALA A 259 12.52 -9.13 -8.68
C ALA A 259 12.98 -10.59 -8.55
N ARG A 260 14.24 -10.84 -8.14
CA ARG A 260 14.73 -12.19 -7.87
C ARG A 260 13.89 -12.94 -6.83
N LEU A 261 13.56 -12.28 -5.72
CA LEU A 261 12.70 -12.86 -4.69
C LEU A 261 11.30 -13.23 -5.21
N LEU A 262 10.70 -12.37 -6.05
CA LEU A 262 9.39 -12.66 -6.64
C LEU A 262 9.43 -13.88 -7.57
N VAL A 263 10.50 -14.03 -8.34
CA VAL A 263 10.70 -15.19 -9.22
C VAL A 263 10.95 -16.47 -8.39
N GLU A 264 11.86 -16.42 -7.43
CA GLU A 264 12.20 -17.52 -6.53
C GLU A 264 10.98 -18.07 -5.78
N LYS A 265 10.13 -17.17 -5.28
CA LYS A 265 8.89 -17.51 -4.56
C LYS A 265 7.72 -17.86 -5.48
N GLY A 266 7.89 -17.81 -6.80
CA GLY A 266 6.87 -18.17 -7.79
C GLY A 266 5.69 -17.20 -7.88
N TYR A 267 5.92 -15.91 -7.60
CA TYR A 267 4.91 -14.87 -7.79
C TYR A 267 4.88 -14.34 -9.23
N GLU A 268 6.01 -14.28 -9.90
CA GLU A 268 6.15 -13.96 -11.33
C GLU A 268 7.33 -14.76 -11.89
N PRO A 269 7.13 -15.61 -12.92
CA PRO A 269 8.22 -16.42 -13.49
C PRO A 269 9.21 -15.62 -14.35
N ARG A 270 8.82 -14.43 -14.82
CA ARG A 270 9.60 -13.61 -15.76
C ARG A 270 10.33 -12.51 -15.01
N TYR A 271 11.63 -12.68 -14.80
CA TYR A 271 12.46 -11.73 -14.07
C TYR A 271 12.40 -10.30 -14.66
N GLU A 272 12.53 -10.18 -15.99
CA GLU A 272 12.53 -8.87 -16.66
C GLU A 272 11.19 -8.14 -16.48
N THR A 273 10.08 -8.86 -16.53
CA THR A 273 8.75 -8.30 -16.26
C THR A 273 8.63 -7.82 -14.83
N ALA A 274 9.08 -8.62 -13.86
CA ALA A 274 9.08 -8.21 -12.45
C ALA A 274 9.94 -6.96 -12.24
N LEU A 275 11.14 -6.93 -12.82
CA LEU A 275 12.06 -5.80 -12.71
C LEU A 275 11.51 -4.52 -13.35
N GLU A 276 10.92 -4.61 -14.55
CA GLU A 276 10.26 -3.47 -15.21
C GLU A 276 9.18 -2.86 -14.32
N VAL A 277 8.29 -3.68 -13.78
CA VAL A 277 7.21 -3.22 -12.89
C VAL A 277 7.77 -2.53 -11.65
N LEU A 278 8.76 -3.15 -10.98
CA LEU A 278 9.37 -2.59 -9.78
C LEU A 278 10.06 -1.24 -10.03
N LYS A 279 10.69 -1.06 -11.18
CA LYS A 279 11.32 0.21 -11.58
C LYS A 279 10.33 1.30 -11.97
N THR A 280 9.12 0.93 -12.35
CA THR A 280 8.08 1.87 -12.77
C THR A 280 7.32 2.48 -11.60
N LEU A 281 7.19 1.76 -10.48
CA LEU A 281 6.34 2.16 -9.36
C LEU A 281 7.12 2.87 -8.24
N SER A 282 6.51 3.92 -7.68
CA SER A 282 7.10 4.76 -6.63
C SER A 282 6.82 4.21 -5.24
N TYR A 283 7.50 3.15 -4.82
CA TYR A 283 7.29 2.49 -3.52
C TYR A 283 7.78 3.27 -2.30
N ASN A 284 8.44 4.41 -2.47
CA ASN A 284 8.99 5.23 -1.39
C ASN A 284 8.07 6.39 -0.95
N ARG A 285 6.96 6.62 -1.66
CA ARG A 285 6.05 7.77 -1.41
C ARG A 285 5.29 7.68 -0.08
N TRP A 286 5.23 6.50 0.54
CA TRP A 286 4.65 6.33 1.87
C TRP A 286 5.29 7.26 2.92
N ARG A 287 6.53 7.70 2.68
CA ARG A 287 7.29 8.61 3.56
C ARG A 287 6.74 10.03 3.58
N THR A 288 6.33 10.53 2.45
CA THR A 288 5.98 11.95 2.24
C THR A 288 4.48 12.19 2.15
N ASP A 289 3.76 11.29 1.50
CA ASP A 289 2.38 11.54 1.11
C ASP A 289 1.38 11.17 2.22
N ASP A 290 0.28 11.93 2.27
CA ASP A 290 -0.83 11.67 3.21
C ASP A 290 -1.85 10.72 2.57
N PRO A 291 -2.01 9.49 3.09
CA PRO A 291 -2.96 8.52 2.54
C PRO A 291 -4.43 8.94 2.69
N ALA A 292 -4.75 9.86 3.60
CA ALA A 292 -6.10 10.40 3.72
C ALA A 292 -6.53 11.17 2.46
N ASN A 293 -5.58 11.77 1.73
CA ASN A 293 -5.88 12.46 0.48
C ASN A 293 -6.39 11.51 -0.60
N THR A 294 -5.85 10.29 -0.67
CA THR A 294 -6.33 9.24 -1.57
C THR A 294 -7.77 8.87 -1.26
N LEU A 295 -8.07 8.58 0.00
CA LEU A 295 -9.44 8.23 0.41
C LEU A 295 -10.40 9.37 0.12
N ARG A 296 -10.01 10.63 0.42
CA ARG A 296 -10.82 11.82 0.17
C ARG A 296 -11.12 12.02 -1.31
N PHE A 297 -10.10 11.94 -2.15
CA PHE A 297 -10.24 12.14 -3.60
C PHE A 297 -11.19 11.11 -4.21
N HIS A 298 -10.93 9.83 -3.97
CA HIS A 298 -11.73 8.76 -4.57
C HIS A 298 -13.13 8.65 -3.96
N ALA A 299 -13.30 8.91 -2.65
CA ALA A 299 -14.61 8.93 -2.03
C ALA A 299 -15.52 10.01 -2.64
N LEU A 300 -14.97 11.20 -2.93
CA LEU A 300 -15.73 12.24 -3.63
C LEU A 300 -16.18 11.75 -5.01
N ARG A 301 -15.27 11.17 -5.80
CA ARG A 301 -15.59 10.69 -7.16
C ARG A 301 -16.56 9.51 -7.19
N LEU A 302 -16.40 8.56 -6.26
CA LEU A 302 -17.31 7.42 -6.16
C LEU A 302 -18.70 7.84 -5.65
N ARG A 303 -18.77 8.90 -4.86
CA ARG A 303 -20.06 9.49 -4.49
C ARG A 303 -20.72 10.18 -5.69
N ASP A 304 -19.97 10.95 -6.48
CA ASP A 304 -20.45 11.54 -7.73
C ASP A 304 -20.93 10.45 -8.71
N ALA A 305 -20.21 9.31 -8.77
CA ALA A 305 -20.59 8.12 -9.52
C ALA A 305 -21.80 7.37 -8.94
N GLY A 306 -22.34 7.76 -7.78
CA GLY A 306 -23.43 7.06 -7.12
C GLY A 306 -23.08 5.68 -6.54
N MET A 307 -21.80 5.36 -6.42
CA MET A 307 -21.30 4.06 -5.92
C MET A 307 -21.22 3.99 -4.40
N ILE A 308 -21.10 5.13 -3.73
CA ILE A 308 -21.15 5.26 -2.27
C ILE A 308 -22.06 6.42 -1.87
N LYS A 309 -22.54 6.38 -0.61
CA LYS A 309 -23.44 7.40 -0.04
C LYS A 309 -22.72 8.30 0.96
N SER A 310 -21.75 7.76 1.70
CA SER A 310 -21.01 8.47 2.74
C SER A 310 -20.18 9.61 2.15
N THR A 311 -20.03 10.66 2.94
CA THR A 311 -19.12 11.76 2.60
C THR A 311 -17.65 11.28 2.71
N PRO A 312 -16.69 11.96 2.04
CA PRO A 312 -15.27 11.65 2.20
C PRO A 312 -14.81 11.66 3.66
N GLN A 313 -15.33 12.59 4.46
CA GLN A 313 -15.01 12.68 5.89
C GLN A 313 -15.49 11.44 6.65
N GLN A 314 -16.73 11.00 6.43
CA GLN A 314 -17.28 9.78 7.04
C GLN A 314 -16.50 8.52 6.64
N ILE A 315 -16.05 8.42 5.39
CA ILE A 315 -15.21 7.31 4.92
C ILE A 315 -13.88 7.29 5.68
N ILE A 316 -13.21 8.45 5.81
CA ILE A 316 -11.92 8.56 6.51
C ILE A 316 -12.08 8.20 7.99
N GLU A 317 -13.08 8.77 8.66
CA GLU A 317 -13.33 8.54 10.09
C GLU A 317 -13.63 7.06 10.40
N ARG A 318 -14.40 6.40 9.54
CA ARG A 318 -14.80 5.00 9.74
C ARG A 318 -13.75 4.01 9.22
N GLY A 319 -13.04 4.35 8.17
CA GLY A 319 -12.25 3.41 7.38
C GLY A 319 -10.75 3.66 7.41
N SER A 320 -10.21 4.48 8.32
CA SER A 320 -8.77 4.67 8.40
C SER A 320 -8.24 4.83 9.82
N ASN A 321 -6.98 4.41 10.01
CA ASN A 321 -6.18 4.65 11.20
C ASN A 321 -4.71 4.79 10.79
N PHE A 322 -4.26 6.01 10.56
CA PHE A 322 -2.89 6.30 10.15
C PHE A 322 -1.94 6.59 11.32
N SER A 323 -2.35 6.36 12.58
CA SER A 323 -1.49 6.58 13.75
C SER A 323 -0.22 5.73 13.70
N PHE A 324 -0.34 4.44 13.33
CA PHE A 324 0.80 3.53 13.17
C PHE A 324 1.79 4.03 12.11
N LEU A 325 1.29 4.49 10.96
CA LEU A 325 2.13 5.07 9.91
C LEU A 325 2.87 6.31 10.42
N ASN A 326 2.17 7.20 11.12
CA ASN A 326 2.75 8.43 11.64
C ASN A 326 3.83 8.17 12.71
N GLU A 327 3.66 7.14 13.52
CA GLU A 327 4.70 6.68 14.45
C GLU A 327 5.91 6.13 13.70
N LEU A 328 5.68 5.23 12.73
CA LEU A 328 6.75 4.63 11.92
C LEU A 328 7.52 5.65 11.10
N LYS A 329 6.86 6.67 10.54
CA LYS A 329 7.54 7.79 9.89
C LYS A 329 8.55 8.47 10.82
N LYS A 330 8.19 8.69 12.09
CA LYS A 330 9.10 9.28 13.09
C LYS A 330 10.24 8.33 13.45
N GLU A 331 9.94 7.04 13.67
CA GLU A 331 10.93 6.02 14.03
C GLU A 331 11.94 5.75 12.91
N MET A 332 11.46 5.68 11.68
CA MET A 332 12.27 5.38 10.48
C MET A 332 12.89 6.64 9.85
N LYS A 333 12.75 7.80 10.51
CA LYS A 333 13.26 9.10 10.02
C LYS A 333 12.81 9.40 8.59
N ALA A 334 11.56 9.16 8.33
CA ALA A 334 10.93 9.37 7.02
C ALA A 334 10.48 10.82 6.87
#